data_42866ce1358cc17c19cb5c948a4550ee
#
_entry.id   42866ce1358cc17c19cb5c948a4550ee
#
_cell.length_a   1.000
_cell.length_b   1.000
_cell.length_c   1.000
_cell.angle_alpha   90.00
_cell.angle_beta   90.00
_cell.angle_gamma   90.00
#
_symmetry.space_group_name_H-M   'P 1'
#
loop_
_entity.id
_entity.type
_entity.pdbx_description
1 polymer ?
#
loop_
_entity_poly.entity_id
_entity_poly.type
_entity_poly.pdbx_seq_one_letter_code
_entity_poly.pdbx_strand_id
1 'polypeptide(L)'
;MAESTINKLFKKTKESSLLERANSIFVGGVNSPVRSMRSIGMKPLIIQKGKGSRVWNVEDKSYIDHVLSFGAMILGHDHLSVEHAIKEASERGWHFGMTTPAEIELAETIKRAIPFIEKIRFVNSGTEAVMGAVRLARGFTGRKKIVKFKHSYHGHADYLLVEGGSGLATLKIPLSKGVPEEFYEQTIIAEYGDQENIETIFKKNGEDIAAIIVEPVGGNYGVVPPNEKYLNYLRQITKQNQSLLIFDEVITGFRFGFGAVADLFGIKPDLICLGKIIGGGLPIGAFGGSDGIMQDLAPLGDVYQASTFAGNPIVMAAGKATLQELESMKGNYGSLTRYVHEITESLEEVCIEVGIGVNISRYRSMFSIKFEEQDMFPKFYKYLLEQGVLLAPSEYEANFISFAHSKEDIEETKKAFLKAIKML
;
A
#
# COMPACT_ATOMS: atom_id res chain seq x y z
N MET A 1 -6.76 -23.76 48.37
CA MET A 1 -7.55 -23.50 47.10
C MET A 1 -7.52 -22.03 46.68
N ALA A 2 -7.46 -21.04 47.53
CA ALA A 2 -7.41 -19.61 47.16
C ALA A 2 -6.07 -19.17 46.55
N GLU A 3 -4.92 -19.68 46.98
CA GLU A 3 -3.60 -19.32 46.42
C GLU A 3 -3.39 -19.83 44.98
N SER A 4 -4.01 -20.98 44.62
CA SER A 4 -3.94 -21.52 43.26
C SER A 4 -4.75 -20.70 42.26
N THR A 5 -5.81 -20.03 42.72
CA THR A 5 -6.67 -19.17 41.88
C THR A 5 -6.06 -17.79 41.68
N ILE A 6 -5.38 -17.25 42.69
CA ILE A 6 -4.67 -15.96 42.63
C ILE A 6 -3.45 -16.07 41.72
N ASN A 7 -2.68 -17.18 41.79
CA ASN A 7 -1.54 -17.40 40.89
C ASN A 7 -1.94 -17.64 39.43
N LYS A 8 -3.18 -18.06 39.11
CA LYS A 8 -3.70 -18.11 37.74
C LYS A 8 -4.06 -16.75 37.17
N LEU A 9 -4.42 -15.77 38.02
CA LEU A 9 -4.78 -14.40 37.64
C LEU A 9 -3.55 -13.54 37.25
N PHE A 10 -2.34 -13.93 37.64
CA PHE A 10 -1.10 -13.19 37.36
C PHE A 10 -0.12 -13.91 36.42
N LYS A 11 -0.51 -15.04 35.82
CA LYS A 11 0.34 -15.68 34.82
C LYS A 11 0.34 -14.79 33.58
N LYS A 12 1.44 -14.03 33.31
CA LYS A 12 1.64 -13.26 32.10
C LYS A 12 1.40 -14.17 30.89
N THR A 13 0.54 -13.75 29.97
CA THR A 13 0.36 -14.45 28.69
C THR A 13 1.64 -14.33 27.87
N LYS A 14 1.83 -15.23 26.91
CA LYS A 14 2.97 -15.17 25.97
C LYS A 14 2.99 -13.81 25.24
N GLU A 15 1.81 -13.33 24.80
CA GLU A 15 1.65 -12.05 24.13
C GLU A 15 2.04 -10.88 25.04
N SER A 16 1.57 -10.83 26.30
CA SER A 16 1.92 -9.75 27.21
C SER A 16 3.41 -9.67 27.52
N SER A 17 4.08 -10.81 27.64
CA SER A 17 5.55 -10.88 27.83
C SER A 17 6.30 -10.36 26.61
N LEU A 18 5.86 -10.73 25.39
CA LEU A 18 6.47 -10.24 24.14
C LEU A 18 6.24 -8.75 23.93
N LEU A 19 5.06 -8.23 24.28
CA LEU A 19 4.75 -6.79 24.20
C LEU A 19 5.64 -5.96 25.14
N GLU A 20 5.88 -6.42 26.37
CA GLU A 20 6.82 -5.74 27.28
C GLU A 20 8.24 -5.69 26.71
N ARG A 21 8.71 -6.81 26.17
CA ARG A 21 10.02 -6.87 25.49
C ARG A 21 10.08 -5.96 24.26
N ALA A 22 9.03 -5.98 23.42
CA ALA A 22 8.95 -5.11 22.25
C ALA A 22 9.01 -3.62 22.65
N ASN A 23 8.26 -3.21 23.68
CA ASN A 23 8.28 -1.84 24.16
C ASN A 23 9.63 -1.42 24.78
N SER A 24 10.41 -2.36 25.29
CA SER A 24 11.76 -2.06 25.83
C SER A 24 12.83 -1.90 24.73
N ILE A 25 12.55 -2.36 23.48
CA ILE A 25 13.51 -2.40 22.38
C ILE A 25 13.08 -1.45 21.24
N PHE A 26 11.81 -1.46 20.87
CA PHE A 26 11.29 -0.70 19.73
C PHE A 26 10.54 0.55 20.19
N VAL A 27 10.66 1.62 19.43
CA VAL A 27 9.90 2.85 19.69
C VAL A 27 8.39 2.55 19.59
N GLY A 28 7.69 2.63 20.75
CA GLY A 28 6.28 2.28 20.83
C GLY A 28 5.95 0.80 20.57
N GLY A 29 6.94 -0.09 20.69
CA GLY A 29 6.80 -1.54 20.53
C GLY A 29 6.67 -2.01 19.07
N VAL A 30 6.91 -1.15 18.07
CA VAL A 30 6.66 -1.42 16.65
C VAL A 30 7.71 -0.78 15.73
N ASN A 31 7.81 -1.31 14.49
CA ASN A 31 8.67 -0.76 13.43
C ASN A 31 7.89 0.09 12.41
N SER A 32 6.58 0.31 12.62
CA SER A 32 5.77 1.23 11.82
C SER A 32 4.60 1.76 12.66
N PRO A 33 4.31 3.07 12.62
CA PRO A 33 3.40 3.72 13.58
C PRO A 33 1.98 3.14 13.64
N VAL A 34 1.38 2.83 12.49
CA VAL A 34 0.01 2.29 12.42
C VAL A 34 -0.12 0.93 13.13
N ARG A 35 0.94 0.11 13.13
CA ARG A 35 0.98 -1.19 13.82
C ARG A 35 0.86 -1.07 15.33
N SER A 36 1.06 0.13 15.90
CA SER A 36 0.92 0.35 17.35
C SER A 36 -0.52 0.24 17.85
N MET A 37 -1.51 0.33 16.97
CA MET A 37 -2.94 0.27 17.27
C MET A 37 -3.41 1.32 18.30
N ARG A 38 -2.58 2.35 18.56
CA ARG A 38 -2.87 3.39 19.56
C ARG A 38 -4.08 4.23 19.21
N SER A 39 -4.30 4.49 17.90
CA SER A 39 -5.44 5.26 17.42
C SER A 39 -6.79 4.64 17.74
N ILE A 40 -6.81 3.34 17.95
CA ILE A 40 -8.01 2.56 18.32
C ILE A 40 -7.98 2.12 19.79
N GLY A 41 -7.05 2.66 20.59
CA GLY A 41 -6.94 2.35 22.03
C GLY A 41 -6.54 0.91 22.35
N MET A 42 -5.91 0.19 21.44
CA MET A 42 -5.50 -1.19 21.60
C MET A 42 -3.97 -1.34 21.70
N LYS A 43 -3.52 -2.50 22.17
CA LYS A 43 -2.11 -2.90 22.11
C LYS A 43 -1.82 -3.55 20.75
N PRO A 44 -0.55 -3.49 20.26
CA PRO A 44 -0.15 -4.19 19.03
C PRO A 44 -0.49 -5.68 19.09
N LEU A 45 -1.03 -6.21 18.01
CA LEU A 45 -1.23 -7.64 17.82
C LEU A 45 0.08 -8.30 17.38
N ILE A 46 0.53 -9.35 18.05
CA ILE A 46 1.75 -10.07 17.68
C ILE A 46 1.39 -11.31 16.89
N ILE A 47 1.67 -11.27 15.59
CA ILE A 47 1.42 -12.38 14.66
C ILE A 47 2.64 -13.29 14.60
N GLN A 48 2.43 -14.62 14.66
CA GLN A 48 3.50 -15.61 14.56
C GLN A 48 3.51 -16.38 13.25
N LYS A 49 2.36 -16.49 12.56
CA LYS A 49 2.29 -17.15 11.23
C LYS A 49 1.13 -16.63 10.40
N GLY A 50 1.23 -16.81 9.09
CA GLY A 50 0.17 -16.58 8.12
C GLY A 50 0.07 -17.74 7.14
N LYS A 51 -1.15 -18.10 6.68
CA LYS A 51 -1.38 -19.08 5.63
C LYS A 51 -2.70 -18.78 4.92
N GLY A 52 -2.66 -18.73 3.59
CA GLY A 52 -3.83 -18.40 2.79
C GLY A 52 -4.39 -17.02 3.15
N SER A 53 -5.66 -16.95 3.48
CA SER A 53 -6.38 -15.73 3.89
C SER A 53 -6.22 -15.40 5.38
N ARG A 54 -5.50 -16.20 6.17
CA ARG A 54 -5.51 -16.11 7.63
C ARG A 54 -4.14 -15.87 8.24
N VAL A 55 -4.15 -15.19 9.40
CA VAL A 55 -3.00 -15.02 10.27
C VAL A 55 -3.32 -15.52 11.67
N TRP A 56 -2.29 -15.93 12.43
CA TRP A 56 -2.43 -16.38 13.82
C TRP A 56 -1.53 -15.55 14.71
N ASN A 57 -2.09 -15.12 15.85
CA ASN A 57 -1.30 -14.49 16.87
C ASN A 57 -0.48 -15.52 17.68
N VAL A 58 0.34 -15.03 18.59
CA VAL A 58 1.21 -15.87 19.43
C VAL A 58 0.47 -16.73 20.46
N GLU A 59 -0.82 -16.52 20.64
CA GLU A 59 -1.73 -17.35 21.47
C GLU A 59 -2.55 -18.33 20.59
N ASP A 60 -2.14 -18.56 19.33
CA ASP A 60 -2.78 -19.42 18.34
C ASP A 60 -4.23 -19.04 17.94
N LYS A 61 -4.67 -17.81 18.26
CA LYS A 61 -5.94 -17.29 17.75
C LYS A 61 -5.79 -16.91 16.28
N SER A 62 -6.68 -17.42 15.43
CA SER A 62 -6.70 -17.13 13.99
C SER A 62 -7.60 -15.94 13.66
N TYR A 63 -7.24 -15.23 12.58
CA TYR A 63 -7.99 -14.10 12.04
C TYR A 63 -8.04 -14.21 10.51
N ILE A 64 -9.19 -13.92 9.92
CA ILE A 64 -9.28 -13.64 8.48
C ILE A 64 -8.62 -12.28 8.26
N ASP A 65 -7.61 -12.22 7.41
CA ASP A 65 -6.75 -11.05 7.25
C ASP A 65 -7.13 -10.21 6.04
N HIS A 66 -7.81 -9.10 6.28
CA HIS A 66 -8.11 -8.09 5.26
C HIS A 66 -7.03 -6.98 5.20
N VAL A 67 -6.00 -7.00 6.06
CA VAL A 67 -4.85 -6.07 5.96
C VAL A 67 -3.91 -6.52 4.85
N LEU A 68 -3.64 -7.84 4.76
CA LEU A 68 -2.78 -8.46 3.73
C LEU A 68 -1.45 -7.72 3.55
N SER A 69 -0.80 -7.39 4.68
CA SER A 69 0.44 -6.58 4.70
C SER A 69 0.28 -5.24 3.96
N PHE A 70 -0.81 -4.52 4.20
CA PHE A 70 -1.18 -3.28 3.50
C PHE A 70 -1.23 -3.45 1.98
N GLY A 71 -1.78 -4.58 1.56
CA GLY A 71 -2.04 -4.90 0.16
C GLY A 71 -0.92 -5.63 -0.58
N ALA A 72 0.17 -6.04 0.06
CA ALA A 72 1.23 -6.78 -0.62
C ALA A 72 0.85 -8.25 -0.95
N MET A 73 -0.01 -8.87 -0.14
CA MET A 73 -0.30 -10.31 -0.18
C MET A 73 -1.54 -10.64 -1.03
N ILE A 74 -1.52 -10.29 -2.33
CA ILE A 74 -2.66 -10.55 -3.22
C ILE A 74 -2.96 -12.04 -3.45
N LEU A 75 -1.96 -12.91 -3.36
CA LEU A 75 -2.12 -14.37 -3.40
C LEU A 75 -2.41 -14.97 -2.03
N GLY A 76 -2.48 -14.16 -0.97
CA GLY A 76 -2.55 -14.61 0.41
C GLY A 76 -1.16 -14.95 0.98
N HIS A 77 -1.16 -15.41 2.23
CA HIS A 77 0.06 -15.82 2.94
C HIS A 77 0.50 -17.21 2.51
N ASP A 78 1.83 -17.43 2.46
CA ASP A 78 2.44 -18.76 2.24
C ASP A 78 1.95 -19.44 0.95
N HIS A 79 1.93 -18.71 -0.17
CA HIS A 79 1.54 -19.30 -1.45
C HIS A 79 2.62 -20.24 -1.97
N LEU A 80 2.23 -21.49 -2.30
CA LEU A 80 3.16 -22.58 -2.61
C LEU A 80 4.17 -22.27 -3.70
N SER A 81 3.75 -21.65 -4.81
CA SER A 81 4.66 -21.31 -5.93
C SER A 81 5.68 -20.26 -5.51
N VAL A 82 5.29 -19.30 -4.66
CA VAL A 82 6.18 -18.24 -4.16
C VAL A 82 7.15 -18.82 -3.12
N GLU A 83 6.65 -19.67 -2.19
CA GLU A 83 7.47 -20.38 -1.22
C GLU A 83 8.55 -21.23 -1.91
N HIS A 84 8.17 -22.00 -2.93
CA HIS A 84 9.08 -22.83 -3.71
C HIS A 84 10.18 -21.99 -4.40
N ALA A 85 9.78 -20.90 -5.07
CA ALA A 85 10.73 -20.00 -5.73
C ALA A 85 11.72 -19.36 -4.75
N ILE A 86 11.27 -19.00 -3.54
CA ILE A 86 12.14 -18.48 -2.47
C ILE A 86 13.15 -19.55 -2.03
N LYS A 87 12.69 -20.79 -1.79
CA LYS A 87 13.55 -21.91 -1.38
C LYS A 87 14.63 -22.20 -2.41
N GLU A 88 14.24 -22.36 -3.67
CA GLU A 88 15.20 -22.60 -4.77
C GLU A 88 16.20 -21.46 -4.93
N ALA A 89 15.77 -20.20 -4.86
CA ALA A 89 16.65 -19.05 -4.95
C ALA A 89 17.63 -19.01 -3.77
N SER A 90 17.18 -19.35 -2.56
CA SER A 90 18.01 -19.34 -1.34
C SER A 90 19.14 -20.38 -1.37
N GLU A 91 18.96 -21.51 -2.08
CA GLU A 91 19.98 -22.55 -2.25
C GLU A 91 21.15 -22.09 -3.13
N ARG A 92 20.92 -21.08 -4.01
CA ARG A 92 21.96 -20.54 -4.93
C ARG A 92 22.76 -19.41 -4.33
N GLY A 93 22.37 -18.91 -3.16
CA GLY A 93 22.97 -17.75 -2.47
C GLY A 93 22.00 -16.58 -2.37
N TRP A 94 22.26 -15.68 -1.43
CA TRP A 94 21.27 -14.71 -1.00
C TRP A 94 21.45 -13.33 -1.63
N HIS A 95 22.70 -12.95 -1.95
CA HIS A 95 23.02 -11.66 -2.56
C HIS A 95 24.44 -11.65 -3.10
N PHE A 96 24.65 -11.05 -4.29
CA PHE A 96 25.95 -11.14 -4.97
C PHE A 96 26.61 -9.78 -5.21
N GLY A 97 25.89 -8.66 -5.09
CA GLY A 97 26.38 -7.34 -5.46
C GLY A 97 26.65 -7.18 -6.97
N MET A 98 26.07 -8.06 -7.78
CA MET A 98 26.15 -8.10 -9.25
C MET A 98 24.78 -8.37 -9.83
N THR A 99 24.57 -8.00 -11.10
CA THR A 99 23.32 -8.28 -11.82
C THR A 99 23.08 -9.77 -11.97
N THR A 100 21.85 -10.20 -11.79
CA THR A 100 21.43 -11.59 -11.83
C THR A 100 20.37 -11.85 -12.92
N PRO A 101 20.26 -13.08 -13.43
CA PRO A 101 19.17 -13.45 -14.36
C PRO A 101 17.78 -13.17 -13.77
N ALA A 102 17.59 -13.36 -12.47
CA ALA A 102 16.29 -13.16 -11.81
C ALA A 102 15.79 -11.70 -11.90
N GLU A 103 16.69 -10.72 -11.87
CA GLU A 103 16.33 -9.30 -12.08
C GLU A 103 15.81 -9.07 -13.49
N ILE A 104 16.49 -9.64 -14.48
CA ILE A 104 16.13 -9.51 -15.89
C ILE A 104 14.75 -10.13 -16.12
N GLU A 105 14.54 -11.34 -15.64
CA GLU A 105 13.29 -12.10 -15.81
C GLU A 105 12.08 -11.42 -15.16
N LEU A 106 12.24 -10.86 -13.96
CA LEU A 106 11.17 -10.09 -13.32
C LEU A 106 10.89 -8.78 -14.09
N ALA A 107 11.93 -8.07 -14.53
CA ALA A 107 11.80 -6.87 -15.33
C ALA A 107 11.08 -7.13 -16.65
N GLU A 108 11.41 -8.20 -17.35
CA GLU A 108 10.75 -8.63 -18.60
C GLU A 108 9.27 -8.95 -18.36
N THR A 109 8.94 -9.61 -17.23
CA THR A 109 7.56 -9.90 -16.87
C THR A 109 6.77 -8.63 -16.61
N ILE A 110 7.34 -7.67 -15.87
CA ILE A 110 6.71 -6.36 -15.63
C ILE A 110 6.53 -5.59 -16.95
N LYS A 111 7.55 -5.53 -17.79
CA LYS A 111 7.47 -4.83 -19.10
C LYS A 111 6.43 -5.45 -20.03
N ARG A 112 6.29 -6.77 -20.03
CA ARG A 112 5.25 -7.47 -20.80
C ARG A 112 3.84 -7.11 -20.32
N ALA A 113 3.67 -6.99 -19.00
CA ALA A 113 2.39 -6.64 -18.39
C ALA A 113 2.06 -5.15 -18.51
N ILE A 114 3.07 -4.27 -18.53
CA ILE A 114 2.95 -2.80 -18.57
C ILE A 114 3.82 -2.26 -19.71
N PRO A 115 3.33 -2.29 -20.98
CA PRO A 115 4.17 -2.08 -22.16
C PRO A 115 4.78 -0.67 -22.30
N PHE A 116 4.24 0.35 -21.62
CA PHE A 116 4.83 1.68 -21.68
C PHE A 116 6.11 1.83 -20.82
N ILE A 117 6.43 0.85 -19.97
CA ILE A 117 7.71 0.79 -19.28
C ILE A 117 8.77 0.26 -20.26
N GLU A 118 9.59 1.15 -20.79
CA GLU A 118 10.72 0.78 -21.67
C GLU A 118 11.97 0.42 -20.86
N LYS A 119 12.19 1.12 -19.74
CA LYS A 119 13.26 0.86 -18.77
C LYS A 119 12.72 0.88 -17.35
N ILE A 120 13.33 0.08 -16.47
CA ILE A 120 12.94 -0.05 -15.06
C ILE A 120 14.20 -0.07 -14.18
N ARG A 121 14.06 0.44 -12.96
CA ARG A 121 15.05 0.37 -11.90
C ARG A 121 14.40 -0.20 -10.65
N PHE A 122 14.94 -1.32 -10.15
CA PHE A 122 14.55 -1.89 -8.87
C PHE A 122 15.19 -1.16 -7.69
N VAL A 123 14.47 -1.14 -6.58
CA VAL A 123 14.85 -0.61 -5.27
C VAL A 123 14.20 -1.48 -4.18
N ASN A 124 14.35 -1.15 -2.88
CA ASN A 124 13.89 -2.03 -1.80
C ASN A 124 12.54 -1.63 -1.18
N SER A 125 12.00 -0.49 -1.54
CA SER A 125 10.71 -0.01 -0.99
C SER A 125 9.99 0.92 -1.96
N GLY A 126 8.69 1.10 -1.75
CA GLY A 126 7.91 2.12 -2.45
C GLY A 126 8.43 3.53 -2.22
N THR A 127 8.91 3.84 -1.00
CA THR A 127 9.56 5.13 -0.70
C THR A 127 10.76 5.38 -1.58
N GLU A 128 11.66 4.40 -1.73
CA GLU A 128 12.83 4.52 -2.61
C GLU A 128 12.42 4.67 -4.08
N ALA A 129 11.37 3.95 -4.52
CA ALA A 129 10.85 4.06 -5.88
C ALA A 129 10.36 5.46 -6.19
N VAL A 130 9.52 6.02 -5.32
CA VAL A 130 9.00 7.39 -5.47
C VAL A 130 10.13 8.42 -5.36
N MET A 131 11.04 8.25 -4.39
CA MET A 131 12.21 9.13 -4.24
C MET A 131 13.07 9.14 -5.51
N GLY A 132 13.29 7.98 -6.12
CA GLY A 132 14.01 7.82 -7.39
C GLY A 132 13.28 8.50 -8.54
N ALA A 133 11.99 8.26 -8.70
CA ALA A 133 11.17 8.86 -9.74
C ALA A 133 11.08 10.39 -9.65
N VAL A 134 10.90 10.94 -8.44
CA VAL A 134 10.87 12.39 -8.23
C VAL A 134 12.22 13.03 -8.52
N ARG A 135 13.33 12.40 -8.07
CA ARG A 135 14.68 12.90 -8.38
C ARG A 135 14.93 12.90 -9.88
N LEU A 136 14.53 11.82 -10.57
CA LEU A 136 14.65 11.71 -12.02
C LEU A 136 13.80 12.78 -12.73
N ALA A 137 12.57 13.01 -12.30
CA ALA A 137 11.71 14.04 -12.87
C ALA A 137 12.32 15.44 -12.74
N ARG A 138 12.91 15.74 -11.57
CA ARG A 138 13.64 17.02 -11.35
C ARG A 138 14.88 17.12 -12.22
N GLY A 139 15.68 16.06 -12.35
CA GLY A 139 16.87 16.04 -13.20
C GLY A 139 16.52 16.24 -14.67
N PHE A 140 15.57 15.48 -15.18
CA PHE A 140 15.14 15.52 -16.58
C PHE A 140 14.54 16.88 -16.99
N THR A 141 13.72 17.48 -16.13
CA THR A 141 13.07 18.76 -16.45
C THR A 141 13.91 20.01 -16.07
N GLY A 142 14.94 19.84 -15.24
CA GLY A 142 15.68 20.95 -14.64
C GLY A 142 14.87 21.77 -13.63
N ARG A 143 13.68 21.31 -13.23
CA ARG A 143 12.73 22.01 -12.38
C ARG A 143 12.72 21.46 -10.95
N LYS A 144 12.20 22.22 -9.98
CA LYS A 144 12.34 21.89 -8.56
C LYS A 144 11.07 21.39 -7.89
N LYS A 145 9.89 21.95 -8.27
CA LYS A 145 8.64 21.73 -7.55
C LYS A 145 7.94 20.45 -7.97
N ILE A 146 7.30 19.81 -7.01
CA ILE A 146 6.42 18.64 -7.21
C ILE A 146 5.02 19.02 -6.75
N VAL A 147 4.01 18.66 -7.52
CA VAL A 147 2.61 18.71 -7.09
C VAL A 147 2.20 17.34 -6.59
N LYS A 148 1.64 17.26 -5.39
CA LYS A 148 0.96 16.07 -4.84
C LYS A 148 -0.42 16.46 -4.35
N PHE A 149 -1.26 15.46 -4.09
CA PHE A 149 -2.61 15.69 -3.60
C PHE A 149 -2.70 15.58 -2.09
N LYS A 150 -3.59 16.38 -1.51
CA LYS A 150 -3.91 16.35 -0.09
C LYS A 150 -4.28 14.93 0.33
N HIS A 151 -3.82 14.53 1.50
CA HIS A 151 -4.02 13.20 2.07
C HIS A 151 -3.38 12.03 1.31
N SER A 152 -2.75 12.23 0.14
CA SER A 152 -2.00 11.16 -0.54
C SER A 152 -0.73 10.82 0.24
N TYR A 153 -0.28 9.56 0.12
CA TYR A 153 0.97 9.09 0.69
C TYR A 153 1.87 8.51 -0.39
N HIS A 154 3.09 9.03 -0.46
CA HIS A 154 4.06 8.64 -1.48
C HIS A 154 5.41 8.24 -0.84
N GLY A 155 5.36 7.53 0.29
CA GLY A 155 6.54 7.22 1.07
C GLY A 155 6.91 8.36 2.04
N HIS A 156 8.04 8.17 2.73
CA HIS A 156 8.45 9.06 3.81
C HIS A 156 9.71 9.88 3.49
N ALA A 157 9.97 10.19 2.21
CA ALA A 157 10.96 11.18 1.84
C ALA A 157 10.53 12.57 2.35
N ASP A 158 11.46 13.35 2.89
CA ASP A 158 11.18 14.60 3.62
C ASP A 158 10.22 15.54 2.88
N TYR A 159 10.47 15.78 1.61
CA TYR A 159 9.64 16.67 0.78
C TYR A 159 8.23 16.12 0.46
N LEU A 160 7.93 14.86 0.78
CA LEU A 160 6.60 14.24 0.57
C LEU A 160 5.79 14.08 1.87
N LEU A 161 6.36 14.43 3.03
CA LEU A 161 5.67 14.32 4.32
C LEU A 161 4.71 15.48 4.63
N VAL A 162 4.55 16.43 3.72
CA VAL A 162 3.54 17.48 3.84
C VAL A 162 2.16 16.88 3.64
N GLU A 163 1.24 17.03 4.60
CA GLU A 163 -0.13 16.53 4.56
C GLU A 163 -0.22 15.07 4.05
N GLY A 164 0.68 14.20 4.53
CA GLY A 164 0.85 12.84 3.99
C GLY A 164 -0.02 11.79 4.68
N GLY A 165 -0.90 11.18 3.93
CA GLY A 165 -1.56 9.88 4.10
C GLY A 165 -2.10 9.46 5.47
N SER A 166 -2.55 8.21 5.52
CA SER A 166 -3.18 7.58 6.69
C SER A 166 -2.30 7.57 7.95
N GLY A 167 -1.00 7.40 7.83
CA GLY A 167 -0.09 7.36 8.98
C GLY A 167 -0.05 8.67 9.75
N LEU A 168 0.10 9.81 9.08
CA LEU A 168 0.09 11.14 9.71
C LEU A 168 -1.31 11.52 10.17
N ALA A 169 -2.35 11.21 9.38
CA ALA A 169 -3.75 11.44 9.76
C ALA A 169 -4.14 10.62 11.00
N THR A 170 -3.78 9.36 11.07
CA THR A 170 -4.01 8.47 12.22
C THR A 170 -3.36 9.00 13.50
N LEU A 171 -2.15 9.59 13.39
CA LEU A 171 -1.43 10.18 14.52
C LEU A 171 -1.77 11.65 14.77
N LYS A 172 -2.61 12.27 13.93
CA LYS A 172 -2.99 13.71 13.97
C LYS A 172 -1.75 14.63 13.90
N ILE A 173 -0.77 14.29 13.05
CA ILE A 173 0.46 15.06 12.83
C ILE A 173 0.35 15.75 11.47
N PRO A 174 0.15 17.07 11.40
CA PRO A 174 0.03 17.78 10.12
C PRO A 174 1.36 17.88 9.37
N LEU A 175 2.46 18.05 10.10
CA LEU A 175 3.82 18.12 9.56
C LEU A 175 4.77 17.30 10.45
N SER A 176 5.69 16.56 9.82
CA SER A 176 6.69 15.81 10.57
C SER A 176 7.75 16.75 11.13
N LYS A 177 7.99 16.70 12.45
CA LYS A 177 9.14 17.37 13.06
C LYS A 177 10.43 16.79 12.47
N GLY A 178 11.42 17.64 12.30
CA GLY A 178 12.76 17.28 11.77
C GLY A 178 12.90 17.41 10.27
N VAL A 179 11.84 17.77 9.56
CA VAL A 179 11.93 18.12 8.13
C VAL A 179 12.14 19.62 8.02
N PRO A 180 13.24 20.08 7.38
CA PRO A 180 13.48 21.50 7.14
C PRO A 180 12.40 22.16 6.29
N GLU A 181 12.11 23.43 6.53
CA GLU A 181 11.04 24.16 5.84
C GLU A 181 11.26 24.24 4.32
N GLU A 182 12.51 24.35 3.90
CA GLU A 182 12.91 24.41 2.50
C GLU A 182 12.49 23.17 1.68
N PHE A 183 12.35 22.02 2.34
CA PHE A 183 11.84 20.82 1.68
C PHE A 183 10.33 20.90 1.41
N TYR A 184 9.57 21.52 2.32
CA TYR A 184 8.13 21.73 2.13
C TYR A 184 7.85 22.73 1.01
N GLU A 185 8.67 23.78 0.86
CA GLU A 185 8.54 24.79 -0.20
C GLU A 185 8.63 24.19 -1.62
N GLN A 186 9.28 23.01 -1.75
CA GLN A 186 9.41 22.32 -3.02
C GLN A 186 8.22 21.42 -3.34
N THR A 187 7.21 21.35 -2.45
CA THR A 187 6.02 20.50 -2.64
C THR A 187 4.76 21.33 -2.57
N ILE A 188 4.03 21.34 -3.67
CA ILE A 188 2.74 22.02 -3.78
C ILE A 188 1.64 21.01 -3.50
N ILE A 189 0.75 21.33 -2.56
CA ILE A 189 -0.41 20.53 -2.25
C ILE A 189 -1.60 20.97 -3.12
N ALA A 190 -2.23 20.03 -3.79
CA ALA A 190 -3.42 20.25 -4.60
C ALA A 190 -4.62 19.47 -4.04
N GLU A 191 -5.84 19.95 -4.31
CA GLU A 191 -7.07 19.23 -4.02
C GLU A 191 -7.37 18.23 -5.14
N TYR A 192 -7.60 16.94 -4.80
CA TYR A 192 -7.90 15.92 -5.79
C TYR A 192 -9.30 16.12 -6.40
N GLY A 193 -9.36 16.12 -7.74
CA GLY A 193 -10.62 16.34 -8.48
C GLY A 193 -10.90 17.78 -8.84
N ASP A 194 -10.15 18.75 -8.30
CA ASP A 194 -10.32 20.18 -8.56
C ASP A 194 -9.39 20.64 -9.72
N GLN A 195 -9.97 20.82 -10.91
CA GLN A 195 -9.26 21.27 -12.10
C GLN A 195 -8.85 22.75 -12.00
N GLU A 196 -9.69 23.61 -11.42
CA GLU A 196 -9.40 25.04 -11.28
C GLU A 196 -8.23 25.27 -10.32
N ASN A 197 -8.13 24.47 -9.26
CA ASN A 197 -7.01 24.47 -8.36
C ASN A 197 -5.69 24.16 -9.10
N ILE A 198 -5.68 23.09 -9.91
CA ILE A 198 -4.50 22.70 -10.72
C ILE A 198 -4.14 23.80 -11.74
N GLU A 199 -5.13 24.37 -12.44
CA GLU A 199 -4.86 25.47 -13.37
C GLU A 199 -4.22 26.68 -12.68
N THR A 200 -4.72 27.03 -11.49
CA THR A 200 -4.16 28.14 -10.69
C THR A 200 -2.72 27.83 -10.26
N ILE A 201 -2.44 26.59 -9.85
CA ILE A 201 -1.09 26.14 -9.50
C ILE A 201 -0.16 26.27 -10.71
N PHE A 202 -0.56 25.81 -11.89
CA PHE A 202 0.27 25.91 -13.10
C PHE A 202 0.43 27.35 -13.60
N LYS A 203 -0.60 28.19 -13.53
CA LYS A 203 -0.48 29.63 -13.86
C LYS A 203 0.56 30.34 -12.99
N LYS A 204 0.65 29.96 -11.70
CA LYS A 204 1.56 30.60 -10.73
C LYS A 204 2.97 29.99 -10.75
N ASN A 205 3.11 28.70 -11.01
CA ASN A 205 4.36 27.96 -10.77
C ASN A 205 4.80 27.08 -11.96
N GLY A 206 4.12 27.14 -13.12
CA GLY A 206 4.25 26.14 -14.18
C GLY A 206 5.69 25.91 -14.65
N GLU A 207 6.52 26.97 -14.71
CA GLU A 207 7.92 26.86 -15.10
C GLU A 207 8.81 26.15 -14.07
N ASP A 208 8.35 26.05 -12.81
CA ASP A 208 9.08 25.40 -11.72
C ASP A 208 8.61 23.97 -11.43
N ILE A 209 7.45 23.56 -11.97
CA ILE A 209 6.85 22.24 -11.70
C ILE A 209 7.54 21.16 -12.54
N ALA A 210 8.31 20.30 -11.87
CA ALA A 210 8.95 19.13 -12.48
C ALA A 210 7.92 18.03 -12.78
N ALA A 211 7.03 17.73 -11.83
CA ALA A 211 6.04 16.68 -11.99
C ALA A 211 4.81 16.86 -11.11
N ILE A 212 3.71 16.23 -11.53
CA ILE A 212 2.60 15.84 -10.66
C ILE A 212 2.79 14.38 -10.28
N ILE A 213 2.67 14.03 -8.99
CA ILE A 213 2.57 12.66 -8.52
C ILE A 213 1.16 12.37 -8.01
N VAL A 214 0.58 11.24 -8.39
CA VAL A 214 -0.78 10.86 -8.02
C VAL A 214 -0.91 9.36 -7.83
N GLU A 215 -1.67 8.93 -6.82
CA GLU A 215 -2.22 7.58 -6.73
C GLU A 215 -3.42 7.51 -7.68
N PRO A 216 -3.41 6.71 -8.78
CA PRO A 216 -4.54 6.68 -9.71
C PRO A 216 -5.82 6.12 -9.09
N VAL A 217 -5.69 5.29 -8.05
CA VAL A 217 -6.73 4.93 -7.09
C VAL A 217 -6.14 5.17 -5.71
N GLY A 218 -6.70 6.07 -4.94
CA GLY A 218 -6.19 6.38 -3.60
C GLY A 218 -6.40 5.21 -2.64
N GLY A 219 -5.37 4.90 -1.84
CA GLY A 219 -5.41 3.82 -0.86
C GLY A 219 -4.82 4.21 0.50
N ASN A 220 -4.41 5.46 0.67
CA ASN A 220 -3.71 5.94 1.86
C ASN A 220 -4.49 6.99 2.68
N TYR A 221 -5.76 7.21 2.38
CA TYR A 221 -6.72 8.00 3.17
C TYR A 221 -8.13 7.45 2.98
N GLY A 222 -8.29 6.15 3.24
CA GLY A 222 -9.39 5.36 2.76
C GLY A 222 -9.23 5.02 1.28
N VAL A 223 -10.20 4.33 0.72
CA VAL A 223 -10.23 4.05 -0.72
C VAL A 223 -10.85 5.25 -1.44
N VAL A 224 -10.09 5.86 -2.34
CA VAL A 224 -10.60 6.92 -3.23
C VAL A 224 -10.72 6.33 -4.64
N PRO A 225 -11.95 6.05 -5.11
CA PRO A 225 -12.18 5.53 -6.46
C PRO A 225 -11.56 6.45 -7.52
N PRO A 226 -11.13 5.90 -8.66
CA PRO A 226 -10.49 6.69 -9.69
C PRO A 226 -11.47 7.65 -10.35
N ASN A 227 -10.98 8.85 -10.64
CA ASN A 227 -11.66 9.79 -11.54
C ASN A 227 -10.92 9.83 -12.87
N GLU A 228 -11.32 8.98 -13.81
CA GLU A 228 -10.65 8.85 -15.11
C GLU A 228 -10.58 10.16 -15.89
N LYS A 229 -11.65 10.97 -15.86
CA LYS A 229 -11.66 12.28 -16.54
C LYS A 229 -10.61 13.22 -15.94
N TYR A 230 -10.48 13.19 -14.61
CA TYR A 230 -9.50 14.01 -13.91
C TYR A 230 -8.07 13.52 -14.16
N LEU A 231 -7.81 12.22 -14.16
CA LEU A 231 -6.50 11.66 -14.48
C LEU A 231 -6.08 11.99 -15.95
N ASN A 232 -7.02 11.93 -16.88
CA ASN A 232 -6.79 12.39 -18.26
C ASN A 232 -6.48 13.90 -18.32
N TYR A 233 -7.19 14.71 -17.55
CA TYR A 233 -6.90 16.13 -17.44
C TYR A 233 -5.48 16.37 -16.88
N LEU A 234 -5.06 15.65 -15.83
CA LEU A 234 -3.69 15.74 -15.31
C LEU A 234 -2.64 15.38 -16.36
N ARG A 235 -2.91 14.36 -17.19
CA ARG A 235 -2.04 14.01 -18.33
C ARG A 235 -1.95 15.14 -19.35
N GLN A 236 -3.04 15.78 -19.67
CA GLN A 236 -3.07 16.88 -20.64
C GLN A 236 -2.32 18.11 -20.12
N ILE A 237 -2.61 18.55 -18.90
CA ILE A 237 -1.98 19.77 -18.36
C ILE A 237 -0.49 19.59 -18.11
N THR A 238 -0.04 18.41 -17.66
CA THR A 238 1.40 18.13 -17.52
C THR A 238 2.11 18.17 -18.88
N LYS A 239 1.50 17.59 -19.93
CA LYS A 239 2.06 17.63 -21.28
C LYS A 239 2.13 19.05 -21.84
N GLN A 240 1.09 19.86 -21.65
CA GLN A 240 1.05 21.27 -22.09
C GLN A 240 2.14 22.13 -21.43
N ASN A 241 2.45 21.84 -20.17
CA ASN A 241 3.43 22.59 -19.39
C ASN A 241 4.82 21.93 -19.37
N GLN A 242 5.05 20.87 -20.14
CA GLN A 242 6.33 20.14 -20.18
C GLN A 242 6.78 19.66 -18.78
N SER A 243 5.82 19.36 -17.92
CA SER A 243 6.00 18.69 -16.63
C SER A 243 5.74 17.20 -16.80
N LEU A 244 6.26 16.37 -15.90
CA LEU A 244 6.02 14.93 -15.95
C LEU A 244 4.78 14.54 -15.12
N LEU A 245 4.11 13.46 -15.54
CA LEU A 245 3.08 12.78 -14.76
C LEU A 245 3.67 11.50 -14.18
N ILE A 246 3.67 11.37 -12.85
CA ILE A 246 4.11 10.18 -12.13
C ILE A 246 2.89 9.48 -11.55
N PHE A 247 2.64 8.23 -11.95
CA PHE A 247 1.66 7.39 -11.28
C PHE A 247 2.33 6.59 -10.16
N ASP A 248 1.88 6.81 -8.94
CA ASP A 248 2.23 5.96 -7.80
C ASP A 248 1.29 4.76 -7.76
N GLU A 249 1.75 3.67 -8.31
CA GLU A 249 1.05 2.38 -8.32
C GLU A 249 1.68 1.35 -7.37
N VAL A 250 2.28 1.81 -6.28
CA VAL A 250 2.83 0.93 -5.24
C VAL A 250 1.75 0.04 -4.62
N ILE A 251 0.51 0.54 -4.47
CA ILE A 251 -0.65 -0.26 -4.02
C ILE A 251 -1.35 -0.91 -5.21
N THR A 252 -1.55 -0.18 -6.28
CA THR A 252 -2.51 -0.50 -7.35
C THR A 252 -1.93 -1.36 -8.46
N GLY A 253 -0.62 -1.34 -8.68
CA GLY A 253 0.05 -2.18 -9.68
C GLY A 253 -0.25 -3.67 -9.45
N PHE A 254 -0.74 -4.35 -10.47
CA PHE A 254 -1.16 -5.76 -10.44
C PHE A 254 -2.33 -6.09 -9.50
N ARG A 255 -2.97 -5.08 -8.91
CA ARG A 255 -4.07 -5.32 -7.96
C ARG A 255 -5.43 -5.49 -8.62
N PHE A 256 -5.67 -4.81 -9.71
CA PHE A 256 -6.99 -4.75 -10.36
C PHE A 256 -7.03 -5.48 -11.71
N GLY A 257 -5.93 -6.05 -12.12
CA GLY A 257 -5.70 -6.78 -13.34
C GLY A 257 -4.22 -7.13 -13.45
N PHE A 258 -3.83 -7.93 -14.42
CA PHE A 258 -2.43 -8.23 -14.71
C PHE A 258 -1.82 -7.06 -15.51
N GLY A 259 -1.39 -6.01 -14.80
CA GLY A 259 -0.86 -4.77 -15.34
C GLY A 259 -1.04 -3.59 -14.39
N ALA A 260 -1.01 -2.38 -14.92
CA ALA A 260 -1.16 -1.13 -14.19
C ALA A 260 -2.58 -0.54 -14.33
N VAL A 261 -2.96 0.35 -13.42
CA VAL A 261 -4.18 1.16 -13.56
C VAL A 261 -4.07 2.08 -14.78
N ALA A 262 -2.86 2.54 -15.08
CA ALA A 262 -2.54 3.28 -16.30
C ALA A 262 -3.09 2.59 -17.57
N ASP A 263 -2.88 1.27 -17.68
CA ASP A 263 -3.36 0.47 -18.82
C ASP A 263 -4.89 0.31 -18.80
N LEU A 264 -5.51 0.19 -17.63
CA LEU A 264 -6.98 0.07 -17.50
C LEU A 264 -7.72 1.29 -18.03
N PHE A 265 -7.12 2.48 -17.93
CA PHE A 265 -7.71 3.75 -18.38
C PHE A 265 -7.10 4.27 -19.68
N GLY A 266 -6.11 3.58 -20.25
CA GLY A 266 -5.40 4.05 -21.44
C GLY A 266 -4.64 5.37 -21.21
N ILE A 267 -4.26 5.66 -19.96
CA ILE A 267 -3.53 6.87 -19.58
C ILE A 267 -2.06 6.52 -19.42
N LYS A 268 -1.20 7.00 -20.28
CA LYS A 268 0.24 6.76 -20.22
C LYS A 268 0.92 7.86 -19.38
N PRO A 269 1.34 7.56 -18.12
CA PRO A 269 2.18 8.47 -17.35
C PRO A 269 3.61 8.51 -17.95
N ASP A 270 4.41 9.47 -17.53
CA ASP A 270 5.82 9.54 -17.90
C ASP A 270 6.68 8.59 -17.06
N LEU A 271 6.34 8.48 -15.78
CA LEU A 271 6.97 7.57 -14.82
C LEU A 271 5.90 6.82 -14.01
N ILE A 272 6.20 5.60 -13.63
CA ILE A 272 5.39 4.78 -12.74
C ILE A 272 6.24 4.29 -11.58
N CYS A 273 5.66 4.24 -10.38
CA CYS A 273 6.25 3.61 -9.21
C CYS A 273 5.49 2.33 -8.88
N LEU A 274 6.19 1.25 -8.63
CA LEU A 274 5.65 -0.07 -8.28
C LEU A 274 6.25 -0.54 -6.95
N GLY A 275 5.59 -1.49 -6.30
CA GLY A 275 6.05 -2.10 -5.06
C GLY A 275 5.11 -3.22 -4.61
N LYS A 276 5.13 -3.52 -3.30
CA LYS A 276 4.18 -4.45 -2.66
C LYS A 276 4.02 -5.78 -3.42
N ILE A 277 2.98 -5.91 -4.27
CA ILE A 277 2.63 -7.14 -4.99
C ILE A 277 3.81 -7.68 -5.81
N ILE A 278 4.58 -6.80 -6.46
CA ILE A 278 5.71 -7.25 -7.31
C ILE A 278 6.85 -7.93 -6.55
N GLY A 279 6.80 -7.97 -5.22
CA GLY A 279 7.80 -8.63 -4.37
C GLY A 279 7.32 -9.95 -3.76
N GLY A 280 6.06 -10.34 -3.99
CA GLY A 280 5.54 -11.60 -3.43
C GLY A 280 5.56 -11.66 -1.90
N GLY A 281 5.45 -10.51 -1.22
CA GLY A 281 5.53 -10.37 0.24
C GLY A 281 6.92 -9.98 0.76
N LEU A 282 7.94 -9.88 -0.09
CA LEU A 282 9.28 -9.44 0.27
C LEU A 282 9.52 -7.95 -0.06
N PRO A 283 10.50 -7.29 0.59
CA PRO A 283 10.77 -5.87 0.40
C PRO A 283 11.22 -5.54 -1.02
N ILE A 284 10.47 -4.71 -1.72
CA ILE A 284 10.76 -4.26 -3.09
C ILE A 284 10.10 -2.92 -3.38
N GLY A 285 10.70 -2.19 -4.28
CA GLY A 285 10.12 -1.13 -5.07
C GLY A 285 10.71 -1.15 -6.47
N ALA A 286 10.08 -0.47 -7.38
CA ALA A 286 10.62 -0.20 -8.71
C ALA A 286 10.05 1.10 -9.26
N PHE A 287 10.79 1.78 -10.10
CA PHE A 287 10.28 2.86 -10.93
C PHE A 287 10.74 2.69 -12.36
N GLY A 288 9.93 3.15 -13.28
CA GLY A 288 10.21 2.99 -14.71
C GLY A 288 9.42 3.96 -15.57
N GLY A 289 9.74 4.01 -16.84
CA GLY A 289 9.11 4.88 -17.83
C GLY A 289 9.74 4.70 -19.21
N SER A 290 9.62 5.73 -20.05
CA SER A 290 10.24 5.72 -21.37
C SER A 290 11.77 5.70 -21.29
N ASP A 291 12.41 5.11 -22.29
CA ASP A 291 13.86 5.07 -22.40
C ASP A 291 14.47 6.48 -22.35
N GLY A 292 13.86 7.45 -23.07
CA GLY A 292 14.36 8.81 -23.10
C GLY A 292 14.44 9.51 -21.75
N ILE A 293 13.51 9.23 -20.82
CA ILE A 293 13.56 9.78 -19.46
C ILE A 293 14.52 8.98 -18.59
N MET A 294 14.47 7.64 -18.69
CA MET A 294 15.27 6.77 -17.84
C MET A 294 16.77 6.81 -18.13
N GLN A 295 17.19 7.28 -19.30
CA GLN A 295 18.60 7.46 -19.65
C GLN A 295 19.31 8.56 -18.84
N ASP A 296 18.58 9.51 -18.26
CA ASP A 296 19.16 10.50 -17.36
C ASP A 296 19.63 9.90 -16.02
N LEU A 297 19.28 8.64 -15.76
CA LEU A 297 19.69 7.93 -14.55
C LEU A 297 21.12 7.35 -14.70
N ALA A 298 21.95 7.53 -13.69
CA ALA A 298 23.28 6.91 -13.63
C ALA A 298 23.17 5.38 -13.82
N PRO A 299 24.10 4.71 -14.56
CA PRO A 299 25.40 5.20 -15.04
C PRO A 299 25.36 5.91 -16.41
N LEU A 300 24.21 6.08 -17.06
CA LEU A 300 24.14 6.73 -18.39
C LEU A 300 24.06 8.25 -18.25
N GLY A 301 23.24 8.75 -17.33
CA GLY A 301 23.09 10.16 -17.03
C GLY A 301 23.58 10.53 -15.64
N ASP A 302 23.27 11.78 -15.23
CA ASP A 302 23.82 12.38 -14.01
C ASP A 302 22.88 12.27 -12.79
N VAL A 303 21.69 11.71 -12.95
CA VAL A 303 20.76 11.50 -11.82
C VAL A 303 21.17 10.26 -11.04
N TYR A 304 21.72 10.46 -9.85
CA TYR A 304 22.27 9.37 -9.05
C TYR A 304 21.16 8.64 -8.24
N GLN A 305 21.18 7.31 -8.32
CA GLN A 305 20.43 6.40 -7.47
C GLN A 305 21.24 5.11 -7.31
N ALA A 306 21.38 4.61 -6.08
CA ALA A 306 22.04 3.36 -5.78
C ALA A 306 21.36 2.67 -4.59
N SER A 307 21.45 1.34 -4.54
CA SER A 307 20.97 0.53 -3.43
C SER A 307 21.68 -0.81 -3.42
N THR A 308 22.24 -1.17 -2.26
CA THR A 308 23.01 -2.44 -2.10
C THR A 308 22.13 -3.67 -2.37
N PHE A 309 20.89 -3.67 -1.87
CA PHE A 309 20.00 -4.84 -1.94
C PHE A 309 19.00 -4.81 -3.10
N ALA A 310 19.04 -3.78 -3.94
CA ALA A 310 18.20 -3.75 -5.13
C ALA A 310 18.53 -4.93 -6.06
N GLY A 311 17.51 -5.58 -6.58
CA GLY A 311 17.71 -6.78 -7.41
C GLY A 311 18.08 -8.04 -6.62
N ASN A 312 17.79 -8.08 -5.29
CA ASN A 312 18.06 -9.28 -4.49
C ASN A 312 17.42 -10.53 -5.14
N PRO A 313 18.20 -11.60 -5.43
CA PRO A 313 17.72 -12.74 -6.21
C PRO A 313 16.54 -13.47 -5.59
N ILE A 314 16.45 -13.52 -4.26
CA ILE A 314 15.31 -14.15 -3.55
C ILE A 314 14.04 -13.31 -3.75
N VAL A 315 14.17 -11.98 -3.64
CA VAL A 315 13.05 -11.04 -3.87
C VAL A 315 12.59 -11.10 -5.32
N MET A 316 13.53 -11.13 -6.27
CA MET A 316 13.22 -11.23 -7.70
C MET A 316 12.51 -12.54 -8.04
N ALA A 317 12.96 -13.66 -7.47
CA ALA A 317 12.33 -14.96 -7.66
C ALA A 317 10.88 -14.99 -7.08
N ALA A 318 10.69 -14.46 -5.87
CA ALA A 318 9.37 -14.35 -5.25
C ALA A 318 8.43 -13.47 -6.08
N GLY A 319 8.91 -12.31 -6.54
CA GLY A 319 8.15 -11.41 -7.40
C GLY A 319 7.76 -12.05 -8.73
N LYS A 320 8.71 -12.70 -9.40
CA LYS A 320 8.46 -13.42 -10.65
C LYS A 320 7.39 -14.50 -10.47
N ALA A 321 7.54 -15.35 -9.45
CA ALA A 321 6.55 -16.41 -9.17
C ALA A 321 5.16 -15.80 -8.91
N THR A 322 5.08 -14.72 -8.14
CA THR A 322 3.82 -14.00 -7.89
C THR A 322 3.19 -13.49 -9.18
N LEU A 323 3.95 -12.83 -10.05
CA LEU A 323 3.42 -12.30 -11.30
C LEU A 323 3.03 -13.40 -12.28
N GLN A 324 3.73 -14.52 -12.32
CA GLN A 324 3.35 -15.68 -13.14
C GLN A 324 2.01 -16.28 -12.69
N GLU A 325 1.78 -16.42 -11.37
CA GLU A 325 0.47 -16.85 -10.85
C GLU A 325 -0.63 -15.84 -11.22
N LEU A 326 -0.39 -14.53 -11.06
CA LEU A 326 -1.36 -13.50 -11.43
C LEU A 326 -1.67 -13.49 -12.94
N GLU A 327 -0.67 -13.76 -13.78
CA GLU A 327 -0.86 -13.90 -15.22
C GLU A 327 -1.78 -15.08 -15.55
N SER A 328 -1.60 -16.23 -14.88
CA SER A 328 -2.45 -17.39 -15.03
C SER A 328 -3.90 -17.14 -14.56
N MET A 329 -4.07 -16.26 -13.57
CA MET A 329 -5.36 -15.91 -12.96
C MET A 329 -5.98 -14.63 -13.55
N LYS A 330 -5.46 -14.08 -14.66
CA LYS A 330 -5.92 -12.79 -15.20
C LYS A 330 -7.44 -12.69 -15.45
N GLY A 331 -8.11 -13.80 -15.70
CA GLY A 331 -9.58 -13.86 -15.84
C GLY A 331 -10.35 -13.84 -14.50
N ASN A 332 -9.69 -13.99 -13.37
CA ASN A 332 -10.33 -14.22 -12.07
C ASN A 332 -10.45 -12.96 -11.20
N TYR A 333 -9.90 -11.83 -11.60
CA TYR A 333 -9.95 -10.58 -10.80
C TYR A 333 -11.39 -10.12 -10.46
N GLY A 334 -12.37 -10.49 -11.31
CA GLY A 334 -13.77 -10.21 -11.04
C GLY A 334 -14.31 -10.85 -9.76
N SER A 335 -13.73 -11.96 -9.31
CA SER A 335 -14.11 -12.60 -8.04
C SER A 335 -13.76 -11.74 -6.83
N LEU A 336 -12.60 -11.05 -6.87
CA LEU A 336 -12.18 -10.15 -5.81
C LEU A 336 -13.14 -8.96 -5.67
N THR A 337 -13.57 -8.41 -6.80
CA THR A 337 -14.56 -7.31 -6.83
C THR A 337 -15.88 -7.77 -6.23
N ARG A 338 -16.39 -8.95 -6.63
CA ARG A 338 -17.63 -9.50 -6.10
C ARG A 338 -17.55 -9.70 -4.57
N TYR A 339 -16.45 -10.24 -4.06
CA TYR A 339 -16.27 -10.46 -2.61
C TYR A 339 -16.25 -9.15 -1.82
N VAL A 340 -15.61 -8.08 -2.35
CA VAL A 340 -15.69 -6.75 -1.73
C VAL A 340 -17.14 -6.27 -1.66
N HIS A 341 -17.90 -6.38 -2.76
CA HIS A 341 -19.31 -6.01 -2.76
C HIS A 341 -20.12 -6.79 -1.74
N GLU A 342 -20.00 -8.12 -1.71
CA GLU A 342 -20.73 -8.99 -0.78
C GLU A 342 -20.52 -8.59 0.69
N ILE A 343 -19.27 -8.35 1.11
CA ILE A 343 -19.00 -7.98 2.51
C ILE A 343 -19.40 -6.54 2.84
N THR A 344 -19.20 -5.60 1.91
CA THR A 344 -19.50 -4.18 2.16
C THR A 344 -21.00 -3.88 2.11
N GLU A 345 -21.75 -4.47 1.19
CA GLU A 345 -23.20 -4.36 1.13
C GLU A 345 -23.86 -4.96 2.39
N SER A 346 -23.37 -6.12 2.84
CA SER A 346 -23.84 -6.71 4.10
C SER A 346 -23.58 -5.80 5.33
N LEU A 347 -22.47 -5.06 5.33
CA LEU A 347 -22.21 -4.09 6.40
C LEU A 347 -23.11 -2.86 6.29
N GLU A 348 -23.31 -2.32 5.09
CA GLU A 348 -24.23 -1.20 4.83
C GLU A 348 -25.65 -1.55 5.27
N GLU A 349 -26.16 -2.72 4.88
CA GLU A 349 -27.49 -3.21 5.25
C GLU A 349 -27.69 -3.25 6.77
N VAL A 350 -26.78 -3.87 7.51
CA VAL A 350 -26.92 -3.97 8.97
C VAL A 350 -26.79 -2.62 9.67
N CYS A 351 -25.94 -1.72 9.17
CA CYS A 351 -25.84 -0.35 9.71
C CYS A 351 -27.15 0.43 9.51
N ILE A 352 -27.77 0.30 8.34
CA ILE A 352 -29.10 0.90 8.06
C ILE A 352 -30.16 0.33 9.01
N GLU A 353 -30.21 -1.00 9.20
CA GLU A 353 -31.16 -1.66 10.09
C GLU A 353 -31.13 -1.14 11.54
N VAL A 354 -29.92 -0.81 12.03
CA VAL A 354 -29.73 -0.33 13.42
C VAL A 354 -29.59 1.18 13.54
N GLY A 355 -29.66 1.93 12.43
CA GLY A 355 -29.59 3.39 12.41
C GLY A 355 -28.17 3.95 12.64
N ILE A 356 -27.12 3.21 12.27
CA ILE A 356 -25.73 3.67 12.36
C ILE A 356 -25.29 4.27 11.02
N GLY A 357 -24.81 5.52 11.05
CA GLY A 357 -24.22 6.20 9.88
C GLY A 357 -22.85 5.65 9.55
N VAL A 358 -22.67 5.12 8.34
CA VAL A 358 -21.41 4.60 7.84
C VAL A 358 -21.16 5.04 6.40
N ASN A 359 -19.91 5.41 6.10
CA ASN A 359 -19.44 5.68 4.75
C ASN A 359 -18.46 4.55 4.36
N ILE A 360 -18.84 3.75 3.37
CA ILE A 360 -18.01 2.68 2.84
C ILE A 360 -17.59 3.07 1.42
N SER A 361 -16.28 3.22 1.24
CA SER A 361 -15.71 3.42 -0.09
C SER A 361 -15.05 2.13 -0.57
N ARG A 362 -15.28 1.79 -1.85
CA ARG A 362 -14.78 0.55 -2.44
C ARG A 362 -14.37 0.75 -3.90
N TYR A 363 -13.33 0.05 -4.27
CA TYR A 363 -12.93 -0.08 -5.66
C TYR A 363 -12.28 -1.44 -5.91
N ARG A 364 -12.96 -2.29 -6.71
CA ARG A 364 -12.54 -3.66 -7.06
C ARG A 364 -12.18 -4.48 -5.82
N SER A 365 -10.89 -4.78 -5.57
CA SER A 365 -10.41 -5.62 -4.47
C SER A 365 -10.06 -4.84 -3.20
N MET A 366 -10.43 -3.56 -3.12
CA MET A 366 -10.15 -2.66 -1.99
C MET A 366 -11.42 -2.07 -1.41
N PHE A 367 -11.45 -1.86 -0.10
CA PHE A 367 -12.52 -1.14 0.60
C PHE A 367 -11.99 -0.41 1.84
N SER A 368 -12.71 0.61 2.27
CA SER A 368 -12.49 1.31 3.54
C SER A 368 -13.80 1.60 4.23
N ILE A 369 -13.78 1.68 5.55
CA ILE A 369 -14.96 1.85 6.40
C ILE A 369 -14.72 3.06 7.29
N LYS A 370 -15.63 4.02 7.26
CA LYS A 370 -15.62 5.20 8.12
C LYS A 370 -16.99 5.41 8.71
N PHE A 371 -17.11 5.44 10.02
CA PHE A 371 -18.35 5.78 10.70
C PHE A 371 -18.53 7.29 10.79
N GLU A 372 -19.77 7.74 10.80
CA GLU A 372 -20.09 9.18 10.98
C GLU A 372 -19.85 9.61 12.42
N GLU A 373 -20.15 8.74 13.37
CA GLU A 373 -19.92 8.99 14.79
C GLU A 373 -18.46 8.77 15.15
N GLN A 374 -17.86 9.78 15.78
CA GLN A 374 -16.50 9.74 16.28
C GLN A 374 -16.37 8.62 17.34
N ASP A 375 -15.23 7.93 17.37
CA ASP A 375 -14.93 6.83 18.30
C ASP A 375 -15.73 5.52 18.08
N MET A 376 -16.58 5.43 17.06
CA MET A 376 -17.29 4.20 16.73
C MET A 376 -16.38 3.17 16.11
N PHE A 377 -15.47 3.57 15.20
CA PHE A 377 -14.52 2.66 14.56
C PHE A 377 -13.67 1.86 15.56
N PRO A 378 -13.09 2.44 16.63
CA PRO A 378 -12.36 1.69 17.64
C PRO A 378 -13.18 0.59 18.33
N LYS A 379 -14.47 0.87 18.66
CA LYS A 379 -15.37 -0.12 19.26
C LYS A 379 -15.70 -1.23 18.27
N PHE A 380 -16.11 -0.87 17.06
CA PHE A 380 -16.37 -1.81 15.98
C PHE A 380 -15.17 -2.73 15.73
N TYR A 381 -13.98 -2.15 15.59
CA TYR A 381 -12.73 -2.89 15.36
C TYR A 381 -12.45 -3.92 16.47
N LYS A 382 -12.63 -3.53 17.73
CA LYS A 382 -12.45 -4.43 18.87
C LYS A 382 -13.38 -5.63 18.80
N TYR A 383 -14.69 -5.40 18.60
CA TYR A 383 -15.67 -6.48 18.48
C TYR A 383 -15.40 -7.37 17.28
N LEU A 384 -14.99 -6.78 16.16
CA LEU A 384 -14.64 -7.52 14.95
C LEU A 384 -13.44 -8.44 15.16
N LEU A 385 -12.40 -7.93 15.83
CA LEU A 385 -11.22 -8.73 16.18
C LEU A 385 -11.58 -9.89 17.12
N GLU A 386 -12.51 -9.70 18.06
CA GLU A 386 -13.03 -10.76 18.91
C GLU A 386 -13.71 -11.88 18.09
N GLN A 387 -14.37 -11.52 16.98
CA GLN A 387 -15.01 -12.45 16.05
C GLN A 387 -14.02 -13.11 15.06
N GLY A 388 -12.72 -12.83 15.13
CA GLY A 388 -11.72 -13.47 14.29
C GLY A 388 -11.55 -12.83 12.91
N VAL A 389 -11.87 -11.56 12.75
CA VAL A 389 -11.62 -10.79 11.52
C VAL A 389 -10.66 -9.65 11.82
N LEU A 390 -9.62 -9.50 11.00
CA LEU A 390 -8.59 -8.49 11.13
C LEU A 390 -8.70 -7.47 9.98
N LEU A 391 -9.05 -6.24 10.30
CA LEU A 391 -8.97 -5.08 9.41
C LEU A 391 -7.70 -4.26 9.70
N ALA A 392 -7.40 -3.30 8.85
CA ALA A 392 -6.40 -2.29 9.14
C ALA A 392 -6.83 -1.46 10.38
N PRO A 393 -5.90 -1.19 11.33
CA PRO A 393 -6.25 -0.56 12.61
C PRO A 393 -6.40 0.97 12.51
N SER A 394 -7.02 1.44 11.46
CA SER A 394 -7.34 2.85 11.23
C SER A 394 -8.43 2.99 10.17
N GLU A 395 -9.40 3.87 10.38
CA GLU A 395 -10.43 4.21 9.39
C GLU A 395 -9.87 4.90 8.13
N TYR A 396 -8.63 5.37 8.20
CA TYR A 396 -7.92 5.99 7.07
C TYR A 396 -7.14 4.98 6.22
N GLU A 397 -7.14 3.70 6.59
CA GLU A 397 -6.45 2.65 5.84
C GLU A 397 -7.41 1.90 4.91
N ALA A 398 -6.87 1.45 3.79
CA ALA A 398 -7.57 0.51 2.93
C ALA A 398 -7.47 -0.92 3.47
N ASN A 399 -8.52 -1.70 3.25
CA ASN A 399 -8.58 -3.14 3.45
C ASN A 399 -8.66 -3.84 2.09
N PHE A 400 -8.28 -5.10 2.04
CA PHE A 400 -8.04 -5.81 0.80
C PHE A 400 -8.67 -7.19 0.79
N ILE A 401 -9.00 -7.68 -0.40
CA ILE A 401 -9.33 -9.08 -0.68
C ILE A 401 -8.20 -9.67 -1.53
N SER A 402 -7.84 -10.92 -1.25
CA SER A 402 -6.84 -11.71 -1.97
C SER A 402 -7.47 -12.92 -2.66
N PHE A 403 -6.76 -13.54 -3.59
CA PHE A 403 -7.16 -14.78 -4.22
C PHE A 403 -7.23 -15.99 -3.26
N ALA A 404 -6.66 -15.85 -2.06
CA ALA A 404 -6.74 -16.87 -1.01
C ALA A 404 -8.04 -16.81 -0.19
N HIS A 405 -8.80 -15.69 -0.25
CA HIS A 405 -10.09 -15.62 0.44
C HIS A 405 -11.09 -16.57 -0.22
N SER A 406 -11.62 -17.48 0.56
CA SER A 406 -12.67 -18.39 0.14
C SER A 406 -14.06 -17.79 0.33
N LYS A 407 -15.08 -18.42 -0.23
CA LYS A 407 -16.46 -18.04 0.01
C LYS A 407 -16.84 -18.17 1.48
N GLU A 408 -16.28 -19.15 2.17
CA GLU A 408 -16.47 -19.35 3.62
C GLU A 408 -15.89 -18.19 4.42
N ASP A 409 -14.70 -17.67 4.06
CA ASP A 409 -14.11 -16.49 4.70
C ASP A 409 -14.98 -15.26 4.52
N ILE A 410 -15.60 -15.10 3.34
CA ILE A 410 -16.53 -13.99 3.07
C ILE A 410 -17.77 -14.10 3.94
N GLU A 411 -18.38 -15.28 4.04
CA GLU A 411 -19.55 -15.49 4.89
C GLU A 411 -19.22 -15.35 6.40
N GLU A 412 -18.04 -15.77 6.84
CA GLU A 412 -17.57 -15.55 8.21
C GLU A 412 -17.38 -14.05 8.48
N THR A 413 -16.79 -13.29 7.53
CA THR A 413 -16.62 -11.83 7.64
C THR A 413 -17.95 -11.11 7.75
N LYS A 414 -18.94 -11.44 6.93
CA LYS A 414 -20.32 -10.89 6.99
C LYS A 414 -20.96 -11.12 8.35
N LYS A 415 -20.86 -12.36 8.87
CA LYS A 415 -21.37 -12.71 10.20
C LYS A 415 -20.67 -11.94 11.32
N ALA A 416 -19.34 -11.72 11.19
CA ALA A 416 -18.57 -10.95 12.13
C ALA A 416 -18.98 -9.47 12.12
N PHE A 417 -19.21 -8.89 10.94
CA PHE A 417 -19.72 -7.52 10.79
C PHE A 417 -21.07 -7.35 11.49
N LEU A 418 -22.03 -8.25 11.18
CA LEU A 418 -23.35 -8.22 11.81
C LEU A 418 -23.27 -8.27 13.34
N LYS A 419 -22.44 -9.17 13.90
CA LYS A 419 -22.28 -9.27 15.34
C LYS A 419 -21.61 -8.04 15.94
N ALA A 420 -20.56 -7.52 15.30
CA ALA A 420 -19.83 -6.34 15.79
C ALA A 420 -20.72 -5.09 15.81
N ILE A 421 -21.54 -4.87 14.77
CA ILE A 421 -22.49 -3.75 14.70
C ILE A 421 -23.58 -3.86 15.78
N LYS A 422 -24.11 -5.05 16.02
CA LYS A 422 -25.15 -5.25 17.08
C LYS A 422 -24.62 -5.09 18.51
N MET A 423 -23.31 -5.00 18.69
CA MET A 423 -22.65 -4.77 19.98
C MET A 423 -22.27 -3.30 20.21
N LEU A 424 -22.40 -2.43 19.19
CA LEU A 424 -22.22 -0.99 19.29
C LEU A 424 -23.38 -0.30 19.97
#